data_fd207774830da36659e493ee6c20950b
#
_entry.id   fd207774830da36659e493ee6c20950b
#
_cell.length_a   1.000
_cell.length_b   1.000
_cell.length_c   1.000
_cell.angle_alpha   90.00
_cell.angle_beta   90.00
_cell.angle_gamma   90.00
#
_symmetry.space_group_name_H-M   'P 1'
#
loop_
_entity.id
_entity.type
_entity.pdbx_description
1 polymer ?
#
loop_
_entity_poly.entity_id
_entity_poly.type
_entity_poly.pdbx_seq_one_letter_code
_entity_poly.pdbx_strand_id
1 'polypeptide(L)'
;MNLARNYFAIPPGQGVFEAIILNDKNEMEMAQQLGLSVDELKQLLDGSLTIKPAFAEVLAREIGKTPQHWLQLEEQYRRRMALKEGQKQFSDEDYSIQLEW
;
A
#
# COMPACT_ATOMS: atom_id res chain seq x y z
N MET A 1 19.77 -7.85 12.27
CA MET A 1 19.09 -7.58 11.67
C MET A 1 17.86 -7.82 11.89
N ASN A 2 17.07 -7.42 11.62
CA ASN A 2 15.86 -7.47 11.93
C ASN A 2 15.08 -8.10 10.94
N LEU A 3 14.97 -9.35 10.99
CA LEU A 3 14.28 -10.11 9.99
C LEU A 3 12.82 -9.82 9.93
N ALA A 4 12.26 -9.34 11.01
CA ALA A 4 10.85 -9.03 11.01
C ALA A 4 10.50 -7.99 9.99
N ARG A 5 11.45 -7.16 9.61
CA ARG A 5 11.18 -6.15 8.60
C ARG A 5 10.84 -6.75 7.26
N ASN A 6 11.25 -7.97 7.01
CA ASN A 6 11.00 -8.58 5.71
C ASN A 6 9.52 -8.82 5.48
N TYR A 7 8.74 -8.80 6.54
CA TYR A 7 7.32 -9.07 6.41
C TYR A 7 6.47 -7.84 6.63
N PHE A 8 7.11 -6.72 6.81
CA PHE A 8 6.37 -5.48 7.00
C PHE A 8 5.84 -5.02 5.66
N ALA A 9 4.54 -4.87 5.55
CA ALA A 9 3.90 -4.48 4.32
C ALA A 9 3.45 -3.03 4.43
N ILE A 10 3.96 -2.19 3.54
CA ILE A 10 3.61 -0.79 3.51
C ILE A 10 2.63 -0.59 2.37
N PRO A 11 1.40 -0.14 2.64
CA PRO A 11 0.42 0.04 1.57
C PRO A 11 0.85 1.13 0.60
N PRO A 12 0.46 1.01 -0.67
CA PRO A 12 0.75 2.08 -1.63
C PRO A 12 0.16 3.42 -1.20
N GLY A 13 -0.90 3.39 -0.40
CA GLY A 13 -1.49 4.62 0.12
C GLY A 13 -0.55 5.46 0.95
N GLN A 14 0.57 4.89 1.40
CA GLN A 14 1.56 5.67 2.11
C GLN A 14 2.03 6.86 1.27
N GLY A 15 2.22 6.65 -0.04
CA GLY A 15 2.60 7.74 -0.93
C GLY A 15 1.52 8.79 -1.04
N VAL A 16 0.25 8.37 -0.99
CA VAL A 16 -0.86 9.31 -1.01
C VAL A 16 -0.89 10.11 0.29
N PHE A 17 -0.66 9.45 1.41
CA PHE A 17 -0.63 10.14 2.70
C PHE A 17 0.46 11.21 2.73
N GLU A 18 1.62 10.88 2.19
CA GLU A 18 2.71 11.85 2.12
C GLU A 18 2.33 13.03 1.23
N ALA A 19 1.62 12.76 0.14
CA ALA A 19 1.19 13.84 -0.75
C ALA A 19 0.20 14.77 -0.04
N ILE A 20 -0.66 14.23 0.80
CA ILE A 20 -1.59 15.03 1.57
C ILE A 20 -0.80 16.02 2.44
N ILE A 21 0.20 15.49 3.14
CA ILE A 21 0.99 16.32 4.05
C ILE A 21 1.81 17.36 3.29
N LEU A 22 2.48 16.93 2.23
CA LEU A 22 3.38 17.82 1.51
C LEU A 22 2.64 18.94 0.79
N ASN A 23 1.40 18.71 0.39
CA ASN A 23 0.62 19.71 -0.32
C ASN A 23 -0.37 20.44 0.57
N ASP A 24 -0.26 20.22 1.88
CA ASP A 24 -1.10 20.90 2.87
C ASP A 24 -2.58 20.73 2.55
N LYS A 25 -2.97 19.53 2.19
CA LYS A 25 -4.37 19.23 1.88
C LYS A 25 -4.97 18.41 3.01
N ASN A 26 -6.31 18.40 3.06
CA ASN A 26 -6.97 17.50 3.99
C ASN A 26 -7.51 16.30 3.21
N GLU A 27 -8.07 15.34 3.94
CA GLU A 27 -8.55 14.12 3.32
C GLU A 27 -9.66 14.37 2.32
N MET A 28 -10.56 15.30 2.63
CA MET A 28 -11.67 15.59 1.74
C MET A 28 -11.16 16.15 0.41
N GLU A 29 -10.19 17.04 0.46
CA GLU A 29 -9.62 17.62 -0.74
C GLU A 29 -8.92 16.57 -1.58
N MET A 30 -8.16 15.70 -0.93
CA MET A 30 -7.45 14.66 -1.67
C MET A 30 -8.45 13.66 -2.27
N ALA A 31 -9.49 13.31 -1.54
CA ALA A 31 -10.49 12.40 -2.06
C ALA A 31 -11.14 12.99 -3.32
N GLN A 32 -11.49 14.26 -3.28
CA GLN A 32 -12.07 14.91 -4.45
C GLN A 32 -11.09 14.91 -5.62
N GLN A 33 -9.84 15.17 -5.34
CA GLN A 33 -8.84 15.21 -6.40
C GLN A 33 -8.68 13.86 -7.08
N LEU A 34 -8.81 12.79 -6.31
CA LEU A 34 -8.65 11.45 -6.85
C LEU A 34 -9.95 10.82 -7.33
N GLY A 35 -11.06 11.52 -7.15
CA GLY A 35 -12.36 10.98 -7.57
C GLY A 35 -12.90 9.92 -6.62
N LEU A 36 -12.53 9.99 -5.35
CA LEU A 36 -12.93 9.00 -4.35
C LEU A 36 -13.84 9.64 -3.32
N SER A 37 -14.60 8.80 -2.62
CA SER A 37 -15.24 9.25 -1.39
C SER A 37 -14.19 9.27 -0.28
N VAL A 38 -14.50 9.93 0.82
CA VAL A 38 -13.58 9.95 1.95
C VAL A 38 -13.35 8.54 2.49
N ASP A 39 -14.39 7.71 2.50
CA ASP A 39 -14.23 6.33 2.96
C ASP A 39 -13.32 5.55 2.04
N GLU A 40 -13.45 5.76 0.73
CA GLU A 40 -12.55 5.10 -0.21
C GLU A 40 -11.12 5.57 -0.05
N LEU A 41 -10.93 6.84 0.23
CA LEU A 41 -9.60 7.34 0.47
C LEU A 41 -8.99 6.68 1.71
N LYS A 42 -9.77 6.52 2.77
CA LYS A 42 -9.27 5.85 3.96
C LYS A 42 -8.89 4.41 3.67
N GLN A 43 -9.66 3.74 2.84
CA GLN A 43 -9.33 2.37 2.44
C GLN A 43 -8.06 2.35 1.61
N LEU A 44 -7.84 3.35 0.78
CA LEU A 44 -6.60 3.44 0.04
C LEU A 44 -5.42 3.63 0.99
N LEU A 45 -5.59 4.48 1.98
CA LEU A 45 -4.50 4.77 2.91
C LEU A 45 -4.13 3.56 3.77
N ASP A 46 -5.12 2.74 4.11
CA ASP A 46 -4.82 1.58 4.96
C ASP A 46 -4.55 0.30 4.16
N GLY A 47 -4.62 0.37 2.84
CA GLY A 47 -4.28 -0.77 2.01
C GLY A 47 -5.45 -1.67 1.66
N SER A 48 -6.66 -1.33 2.09
CA SER A 48 -7.83 -2.16 1.79
C SER A 48 -8.32 -1.98 0.37
N LEU A 49 -8.05 -0.83 -0.23
CA LEU A 49 -8.50 -0.54 -1.58
C LEU A 49 -7.45 -1.00 -2.58
N THR A 50 -7.84 -1.87 -3.49
CA THR A 50 -6.93 -2.36 -4.51
C THR A 50 -6.75 -1.32 -5.60
N ILE A 51 -5.50 -1.08 -5.99
CA ILE A 51 -5.21 -0.16 -7.07
C ILE A 51 -5.26 -0.91 -8.39
N LYS A 52 -6.21 -0.54 -9.23
CA LYS A 52 -6.35 -1.13 -10.56
C LYS A 52 -5.68 -0.21 -11.57
N PRO A 53 -5.43 -0.71 -12.80
CA PRO A 53 -4.69 0.08 -13.79
C PRO A 53 -5.29 1.45 -14.06
N ALA A 54 -6.62 1.55 -14.15
CA ALA A 54 -7.25 2.84 -14.42
C ALA A 54 -6.98 3.82 -13.28
N PHE A 55 -7.03 3.34 -12.03
CA PHE A 55 -6.80 4.21 -10.90
C PHE A 55 -5.31 4.55 -10.76
N ALA A 56 -4.43 3.62 -11.18
CA ALA A 56 -3.00 3.92 -11.19
C ALA A 56 -2.70 5.11 -12.09
N GLU A 57 -3.42 5.23 -13.20
CA GLU A 57 -3.25 6.38 -14.08
C GLU A 57 -3.69 7.67 -13.39
N VAL A 58 -4.78 7.60 -12.64
CA VAL A 58 -5.23 8.76 -11.88
C VAL A 58 -4.18 9.17 -10.86
N LEU A 59 -3.64 8.21 -10.13
CA LEU A 59 -2.60 8.50 -9.14
C LEU A 59 -1.37 9.12 -9.78
N ALA A 60 -0.96 8.60 -10.93
CA ALA A 60 0.21 9.14 -11.62
C ALA A 60 -0.06 10.57 -12.07
N ARG A 61 -1.26 10.84 -12.58
CA ARG A 61 -1.58 12.16 -13.06
C ARG A 61 -1.70 13.18 -11.92
N GLU A 62 -2.34 12.77 -10.83
CA GLU A 62 -2.65 13.72 -9.77
C GLU A 62 -1.56 13.86 -8.73
N ILE A 63 -0.81 12.81 -8.47
CA ILE A 63 0.20 12.82 -7.43
C ILE A 63 1.60 12.78 -7.99
N GLY A 64 1.82 11.92 -8.98
CA GLY A 64 3.12 11.80 -9.60
C GLY A 64 3.52 10.36 -9.77
N LYS A 65 4.71 10.15 -10.27
CA LYS A 65 5.25 8.85 -10.63
C LYS A 65 4.53 8.33 -11.87
N THR A 66 4.77 7.07 -12.21
CA THR A 66 4.14 6.47 -13.37
C THR A 66 3.04 5.51 -12.93
N PRO A 67 2.11 5.18 -13.81
CA PRO A 67 1.12 4.17 -13.44
C PRO A 67 1.77 2.84 -13.08
N GLN A 68 2.85 2.48 -13.76
CA GLN A 68 3.56 1.24 -13.46
C GLN A 68 4.12 1.26 -12.06
N HIS A 69 4.60 2.41 -11.61
CA HIS A 69 5.13 2.52 -10.25
C HIS A 69 4.05 2.20 -9.22
N TRP A 70 2.86 2.76 -9.40
CA TRP A 70 1.76 2.50 -8.45
C TRP A 70 1.32 1.05 -8.49
N LEU A 71 1.29 0.45 -9.69
CA LEU A 71 0.92 -0.95 -9.81
C LEU A 71 1.97 -1.86 -9.19
N GLN A 72 3.25 -1.50 -9.30
CA GLN A 72 4.30 -2.28 -8.66
C GLN A 72 4.20 -2.21 -7.15
N LEU A 73 3.88 -1.04 -6.61
CA LEU A 73 3.69 -0.91 -5.17
C LEU A 73 2.51 -1.77 -4.70
N GLU A 74 1.45 -1.78 -5.48
CA GLU A 74 0.29 -2.58 -5.16
C GLU A 74 0.65 -4.06 -5.15
N GLU A 75 1.36 -4.50 -6.18
CA GLU A 75 1.74 -5.89 -6.28
C GLU A 75 2.64 -6.31 -5.12
N GLN A 76 3.62 -5.48 -4.79
CA GLN A 76 4.52 -5.77 -3.70
C GLN A 76 3.78 -5.84 -2.38
N TYR A 77 2.82 -4.94 -2.18
CA TYR A 77 2.05 -4.92 -0.95
C TYR A 77 1.23 -6.20 -0.81
N ARG A 78 0.53 -6.60 -1.89
CA ARG A 78 -0.29 -7.81 -1.84
C ARG A 78 0.56 -9.05 -1.64
N ARG A 79 1.74 -9.08 -2.26
CA ARG A 79 2.65 -10.21 -2.08
C ARG A 79 3.12 -10.31 -0.64
N ARG A 80 3.45 -9.18 -0.02
CA ARG A 80 3.90 -9.21 1.36
C ARG A 80 2.77 -9.54 2.32
N MET A 81 1.57 -9.09 2.02
CA MET A 81 0.42 -9.46 2.85
C MET A 81 0.16 -10.95 2.78
N ALA A 82 0.26 -11.53 1.59
CA ALA A 82 0.08 -12.97 1.45
C ALA A 82 1.17 -13.73 2.22
N LEU A 83 2.37 -13.20 2.23
CA LEU A 83 3.44 -13.82 2.97
C LEU A 83 3.18 -13.78 4.46
N LYS A 84 2.69 -12.66 4.96
CA LYS A 84 2.36 -12.55 6.37
C LYS A 84 1.26 -13.52 6.76
N GLU A 85 0.25 -13.65 5.91
CA GLU A 85 -0.82 -14.58 6.18
C GLU A 85 -0.35 -16.01 6.13
N GLY A 86 0.54 -16.31 5.18
CA GLY A 86 1.12 -17.61 5.10
C GLY A 86 1.89 -17.96 6.35
N GLN A 87 2.62 -16.99 6.89
CA GLN A 87 3.33 -17.24 8.13
C GLN A 87 2.40 -17.48 9.29
N LYS A 88 1.29 -16.79 9.32
CA LYS A 88 0.33 -16.99 10.39
C LYS A 88 -0.27 -18.39 10.35
N GLN A 89 -0.35 -18.96 9.16
CA GLN A 89 -0.90 -20.29 9.02
C GLN A 89 0.07 -21.37 9.41
N PHE A 90 1.35 -21.07 9.44
CA PHE A 90 2.36 -22.05 9.78
C PHE A 90 2.58 -22.07 11.28
N SER A 91 3.13 -23.16 11.76
CA SER A 91 3.45 -23.22 13.17
C SER A 91 4.65 -22.34 13.48
N ASP A 92 4.90 -22.17 14.74
CA ASP A 92 5.99 -21.33 15.17
C ASP A 92 7.33 -21.84 14.69
N GLU A 93 7.49 -23.14 14.60
CA GLU A 93 8.76 -23.65 14.16
C GLU A 93 8.98 -23.37 12.69
N ASP A 94 7.94 -23.40 11.87
CA ASP A 94 8.09 -23.04 10.48
C ASP A 94 8.47 -21.58 10.36
N TYR A 95 7.89 -20.78 11.17
CA TYR A 95 8.17 -19.35 11.15
C TYR A 95 9.64 -19.11 11.51
N SER A 96 10.15 -19.83 12.48
CA SER A 96 11.54 -19.68 12.88
C SER A 96 12.49 -20.05 11.76
N ILE A 97 12.17 -21.09 11.02
CA ILE A 97 13.01 -21.51 9.93
C ILE A 97 13.06 -20.43 8.86
N GLN A 98 11.92 -19.84 8.59
CA GLN A 98 11.88 -18.86 7.53
C GLN A 98 12.56 -17.59 7.87
N LEU A 99 12.76 -17.31 9.12
CA LEU A 99 13.41 -16.10 9.49
C LEU A 99 14.88 -16.10 9.17
N GLU A 100 15.40 -17.20 8.71
CA GLU A 100 16.80 -17.26 8.44
C GLU A 100 17.22 -16.66 7.14
N TRP A 101 16.33 -16.41 6.25
CA TRP A 101 16.73 -15.86 4.99
C TRP A 101 17.18 -14.41 5.00
#